data_a54fbd1c52e8d7008253c80149e10de7
#
_entry.id   a54fbd1c52e8d7008253c80149e10de7
#
_cell.length_a   1.000
_cell.length_b   1.000
_cell.length_c   1.000
_cell.angle_alpha   90.00
_cell.angle_beta   90.00
_cell.angle_gamma   90.00
#
_symmetry.space_group_name_H-M   'P 1'
#
loop_
_entity.id
_entity.type
_entity.pdbx_description
1 polymer ?
#
loop_
_entity_poly.entity_id
_entity_poly.type
_entity_poly.pdbx_seq_one_letter_code
_entity_poly.pdbx_strand_id
1 'polypeptide(L)'
;MSNIDPKARTWAEIDMAALKHNFEIAKRTGKKVLCVIKANAYGHGAVHCGLFLEKQGADFFAVACLSEAIELREGGITKPILILGYTPEKYAEMLAKYDITQAVQDERTALEFGRYAAEAGVNLNVHVKIDTGMSRTGIFAQGEEAALAAADTIERIYNIPGITVKGMFTHFSVADTPSEDEYTAWQFKNYTTVLNALTAKGLRPEVCHASNSAAILAHPEAHLDMVREGIILYG
;
A
#
# COMPACT_ATOMS: atom_id res chain seq x y z
N MET A 1 -27.25 -17.82 7.94
CA MET A 1 -27.02 -19.28 8.15
C MET A 1 -25.63 -19.56 7.60
N SER A 2 -24.73 -20.12 8.40
CA SER A 2 -23.37 -20.45 7.98
C SER A 2 -23.43 -21.56 6.93
N ASN A 3 -22.84 -21.31 5.74
CA ASN A 3 -22.65 -22.32 4.70
C ASN A 3 -21.48 -23.27 5.09
N ILE A 4 -21.56 -23.87 6.26
CA ILE A 4 -20.54 -24.84 6.68
C ILE A 4 -20.80 -26.12 5.90
N ASP A 5 -19.78 -26.58 5.15
CA ASP A 5 -19.82 -27.93 4.56
C ASP A 5 -19.96 -28.94 5.70
N PRO A 6 -21.06 -29.74 5.76
CA PRO A 6 -21.27 -30.70 6.84
C PRO A 6 -20.20 -31.79 6.91
N LYS A 7 -19.32 -31.90 5.91
CA LYS A 7 -18.17 -32.82 5.87
C LYS A 7 -16.87 -32.16 6.34
N ALA A 8 -16.86 -30.85 6.56
CA ALA A 8 -15.67 -30.17 7.03
C ALA A 8 -15.33 -30.61 8.46
N ARG A 9 -14.08 -31.00 8.69
CA ARG A 9 -13.59 -31.38 10.05
C ARG A 9 -13.21 -30.17 10.88
N THR A 10 -12.87 -29.04 10.21
CA THR A 10 -12.47 -27.79 10.83
C THR A 10 -12.97 -26.62 9.97
N TRP A 11 -13.31 -25.53 10.61
CA TRP A 11 -13.68 -24.27 9.96
C TRP A 11 -13.22 -23.08 10.80
N ALA A 12 -13.12 -21.93 10.19
CA ALA A 12 -12.94 -20.66 10.88
C ALA A 12 -14.24 -19.85 10.81
N GLU A 13 -14.67 -19.33 11.95
CA GLU A 13 -15.80 -18.38 12.03
C GLU A 13 -15.23 -16.98 12.08
N ILE A 14 -15.60 -16.12 11.12
CA ILE A 14 -15.14 -14.75 11.05
C ILE A 14 -16.26 -13.82 11.52
N ASP A 15 -16.00 -13.12 12.62
CA ASP A 15 -16.92 -12.12 13.14
C ASP A 15 -16.81 -10.80 12.34
N MET A 16 -17.78 -10.59 11.44
CA MET A 16 -17.81 -9.39 10.61
C MET A 16 -18.14 -8.12 11.41
N ALA A 17 -18.77 -8.24 12.59
CA ALA A 17 -19.01 -7.09 13.45
C ALA A 17 -17.72 -6.65 14.16
N ALA A 18 -16.89 -7.60 14.58
CA ALA A 18 -15.56 -7.33 15.11
C ALA A 18 -14.65 -6.71 14.03
N LEU A 19 -14.67 -7.25 12.80
CA LEU A 19 -13.93 -6.69 11.66
C LEU A 19 -14.34 -5.23 11.40
N LYS A 20 -15.65 -4.94 11.43
CA LYS A 20 -16.17 -3.58 11.30
C LYS A 20 -15.69 -2.68 12.43
N HIS A 21 -15.77 -3.15 13.68
CA HIS A 21 -15.32 -2.39 14.85
C HIS A 21 -13.85 -1.99 14.70
N ASN A 22 -13.00 -2.92 14.29
CA ASN A 22 -11.57 -2.66 14.07
C ASN A 22 -11.37 -1.66 12.93
N PHE A 23 -12.04 -1.84 11.80
CA PHE A 23 -11.97 -0.90 10.66
C PHE A 23 -12.37 0.53 11.07
N GLU A 24 -13.34 0.70 11.96
CA GLU A 24 -13.76 2.00 12.46
C GLU A 24 -12.66 2.72 13.25
N ILE A 25 -11.66 2.01 13.78
CA ILE A 25 -10.50 2.62 14.44
C ILE A 25 -9.70 3.45 13.42
N ALA A 26 -9.39 2.87 12.26
CA ALA A 26 -8.71 3.60 11.20
C ALA A 26 -9.57 4.73 10.62
N LYS A 27 -10.88 4.54 10.49
CA LYS A 27 -11.81 5.58 10.00
C LYS A 27 -11.85 6.82 10.89
N ARG A 28 -11.65 6.68 12.20
CA ARG A 28 -11.60 7.81 13.14
C ARG A 28 -10.45 8.79 12.88
N THR A 29 -9.44 8.38 12.13
CA THR A 29 -8.36 9.29 11.71
C THR A 29 -8.84 10.39 10.75
N GLY A 30 -10.01 10.22 10.13
CA GLY A 30 -10.54 11.13 9.09
C GLY A 30 -9.76 11.08 7.77
N LYS A 31 -8.86 10.09 7.62
CA LYS A 31 -8.06 9.88 6.42
C LYS A 31 -8.64 8.78 5.55
N LYS A 32 -8.16 8.67 4.30
CA LYS A 32 -8.43 7.48 3.49
C LYS A 32 -7.90 6.25 4.20
N VAL A 33 -8.63 5.14 4.11
CA VAL A 33 -8.22 3.87 4.71
C VAL A 33 -7.93 2.85 3.62
N LEU A 34 -6.69 2.37 3.61
CA LEU A 34 -6.24 1.23 2.84
C LEU A 34 -6.25 -0.01 3.74
N CYS A 35 -7.13 -0.98 3.43
CA CYS A 35 -7.19 -2.26 4.14
C CYS A 35 -6.20 -3.24 3.54
N VAL A 36 -5.26 -3.75 4.34
CA VAL A 36 -4.28 -4.76 3.92
C VAL A 36 -4.90 -6.15 4.08
N ILE A 37 -5.28 -6.77 2.96
CA ILE A 37 -5.98 -8.07 2.89
C ILE A 37 -5.18 -9.15 2.16
N LYS A 38 -3.85 -9.01 2.16
CA LYS A 38 -2.90 -10.01 1.63
C LYS A 38 -3.00 -11.34 2.40
N ALA A 39 -2.41 -12.40 1.85
CA ALA A 39 -2.41 -13.74 2.43
C ALA A 39 -3.82 -14.19 2.82
N ASN A 40 -4.76 -14.05 1.86
CA ASN A 40 -6.18 -14.37 2.05
C ASN A 40 -6.80 -13.62 3.26
N ALA A 41 -6.55 -12.29 3.37
CA ALA A 41 -6.92 -11.46 4.53
C ALA A 41 -6.39 -12.06 5.84
N TYR A 42 -5.08 -12.38 5.88
CA TYR A 42 -4.44 -13.07 7.02
C TYR A 42 -5.17 -14.36 7.44
N GLY A 43 -5.74 -15.07 6.47
CA GLY A 43 -6.50 -16.30 6.69
C GLY A 43 -8.01 -16.13 6.89
N HIS A 44 -8.51 -14.89 6.86
CA HIS A 44 -9.93 -14.57 7.14
C HIS A 44 -10.84 -14.59 5.89
N GLY A 45 -10.28 -14.85 4.70
CA GLY A 45 -11.05 -14.86 3.45
C GLY A 45 -11.08 -13.50 2.75
N ALA A 46 -10.11 -13.25 1.83
CA ALA A 46 -9.86 -11.93 1.27
C ALA A 46 -11.05 -11.35 0.51
N VAL A 47 -11.73 -12.15 -0.33
CA VAL A 47 -12.88 -11.66 -1.12
C VAL A 47 -14.04 -11.27 -0.20
N HIS A 48 -14.40 -12.12 0.77
CA HIS A 48 -15.52 -11.83 1.68
C HIS A 48 -15.24 -10.63 2.58
N CYS A 49 -14.06 -10.58 3.20
CA CYS A 49 -13.64 -9.42 4.00
C CYS A 49 -13.57 -8.16 3.15
N GLY A 50 -13.00 -8.23 1.95
CA GLY A 50 -12.87 -7.11 1.03
C GLY A 50 -14.21 -6.52 0.62
N LEU A 51 -15.15 -7.35 0.16
CA LEU A 51 -16.51 -6.92 -0.21
C LEU A 51 -17.27 -6.30 0.98
N PHE A 52 -17.07 -6.84 2.16
CA PHE A 52 -17.66 -6.28 3.37
C PHE A 52 -17.04 -4.91 3.71
N LEU A 53 -15.71 -4.81 3.74
CA LEU A 53 -14.99 -3.57 4.05
C LEU A 53 -15.26 -2.47 3.01
N GLU A 54 -15.37 -2.83 1.72
CA GLU A 54 -15.75 -1.89 0.67
C GLU A 54 -17.12 -1.26 0.97
N LYS A 55 -18.11 -2.05 1.41
CA LYS A 55 -19.43 -1.55 1.85
C LYS A 55 -19.35 -0.70 3.12
N GLN A 56 -18.36 -0.92 3.99
CA GLN A 56 -18.12 -0.08 5.18
C GLN A 56 -17.36 1.21 4.83
N GLY A 57 -16.92 1.40 3.57
CA GLY A 57 -16.26 2.61 3.09
C GLY A 57 -14.73 2.55 3.13
N ALA A 58 -14.15 1.37 2.93
CA ALA A 58 -12.73 1.25 2.61
C ALA A 58 -12.42 1.99 1.29
N ASP A 59 -11.32 2.74 1.26
CA ASP A 59 -10.95 3.56 0.11
C ASP A 59 -10.02 2.81 -0.85
N PHE A 60 -9.18 1.92 -0.31
CA PHE A 60 -8.18 1.13 -1.01
C PHE A 60 -8.04 -0.26 -0.39
N PHE A 61 -7.51 -1.18 -1.18
CA PHE A 61 -7.03 -2.48 -0.69
C PHE A 61 -5.56 -2.68 -1.02
N ALA A 62 -4.84 -3.46 -0.20
CA ALA A 62 -3.49 -3.86 -0.52
C ALA A 62 -3.28 -5.35 -0.34
N VAL A 63 -2.55 -5.93 -1.28
CA VAL A 63 -2.21 -7.35 -1.36
C VAL A 63 -0.71 -7.55 -1.55
N ALA A 64 -0.25 -8.80 -1.48
CA ALA A 64 1.17 -9.11 -1.63
C ALA A 64 1.58 -9.35 -3.09
N CYS A 65 0.71 -9.90 -3.94
CA CYS A 65 1.06 -10.34 -5.29
C CYS A 65 -0.10 -10.21 -6.28
N LEU A 66 0.21 -10.41 -7.56
CA LEU A 66 -0.72 -10.26 -8.67
C LEU A 66 -1.90 -11.24 -8.59
N SER A 67 -1.68 -12.49 -8.19
CA SER A 67 -2.76 -13.48 -8.09
C SER A 67 -3.81 -13.10 -7.06
N GLU A 68 -3.40 -12.58 -5.90
CA GLU A 68 -4.32 -12.06 -4.88
C GLU A 68 -5.12 -10.86 -5.40
N ALA A 69 -4.48 -9.96 -6.15
CA ALA A 69 -5.15 -8.80 -6.72
C ALA A 69 -6.20 -9.18 -7.77
N ILE A 70 -5.89 -10.16 -8.64
CA ILE A 70 -6.81 -10.69 -9.64
C ILE A 70 -8.00 -11.38 -8.95
N GLU A 71 -7.74 -12.22 -7.95
CA GLU A 71 -8.79 -12.89 -7.16
C GLU A 71 -9.79 -11.88 -6.57
N LEU A 72 -9.29 -10.77 -6.03
CA LEU A 72 -10.15 -9.71 -5.52
C LEU A 72 -10.99 -9.05 -6.61
N ARG A 73 -10.41 -8.76 -7.78
CA ARG A 73 -11.14 -8.17 -8.91
C ARG A 73 -12.23 -9.13 -9.43
N GLU A 74 -11.89 -10.41 -9.62
CA GLU A 74 -12.84 -11.44 -10.04
C GLU A 74 -13.92 -11.68 -8.98
N GLY A 75 -13.56 -11.49 -7.70
CA GLY A 75 -14.49 -11.50 -6.57
C GLY A 75 -15.41 -10.28 -6.48
N GLY A 76 -15.23 -9.26 -7.33
CA GLY A 76 -16.13 -8.10 -7.43
C GLY A 76 -15.67 -6.85 -6.67
N ILE A 77 -14.44 -6.79 -6.15
CA ILE A 77 -13.88 -5.58 -5.55
C ILE A 77 -13.71 -4.50 -6.63
N THR A 78 -14.25 -3.30 -6.39
CA THR A 78 -14.20 -2.17 -7.34
C THR A 78 -13.20 -1.09 -6.91
N LYS A 79 -12.87 -0.99 -5.63
CA LYS A 79 -11.91 -0.01 -5.09
C LYS A 79 -10.49 -0.27 -5.59
N PRO A 80 -9.62 0.76 -5.65
CA PRO A 80 -8.22 0.59 -6.03
C PRO A 80 -7.52 -0.51 -5.22
N ILE A 81 -6.70 -1.31 -5.91
CA ILE A 81 -5.89 -2.38 -5.30
C ILE A 81 -4.42 -2.07 -5.54
N LEU A 82 -3.63 -2.05 -4.47
CA LEU A 82 -2.18 -1.86 -4.50
C LEU A 82 -1.47 -3.18 -4.22
N ILE A 83 -0.61 -3.63 -5.13
CA ILE A 83 0.33 -4.71 -4.85
C ILE A 83 1.55 -4.13 -4.13
N LEU A 84 1.80 -4.59 -2.89
CA LEU A 84 2.93 -4.15 -2.06
C LEU A 84 4.25 -4.86 -2.40
N GLY A 85 4.16 -6.06 -2.96
CA GLY A 85 5.29 -6.89 -3.34
C GLY A 85 5.74 -6.68 -4.78
N TYR A 86 6.67 -7.53 -5.21
CA TYR A 86 7.17 -7.53 -6.57
C TYR A 86 6.24 -8.28 -7.51
N THR A 87 6.05 -7.73 -8.69
CA THR A 87 5.42 -8.40 -9.83
C THR A 87 6.41 -8.35 -11.00
N PRO A 88 6.67 -9.45 -11.72
CA PRO A 88 7.50 -9.40 -12.93
C PRO A 88 6.93 -8.40 -13.94
N GLU A 89 7.76 -7.53 -14.46
CA GLU A 89 7.38 -6.33 -15.25
C GLU A 89 6.66 -6.70 -16.57
N LYS A 90 6.91 -7.90 -17.10
CA LYS A 90 6.21 -8.46 -18.26
C LYS A 90 4.68 -8.58 -18.06
N TYR A 91 4.19 -8.48 -16.83
CA TYR A 91 2.75 -8.49 -16.50
C TYR A 91 2.14 -7.08 -16.46
N ALA A 92 2.82 -6.05 -16.96
CA ALA A 92 2.30 -4.67 -16.99
C ALA A 92 0.93 -4.56 -17.69
N GLU A 93 0.74 -5.25 -18.82
CA GLU A 93 -0.54 -5.30 -19.52
C GLU A 93 -1.65 -5.92 -18.64
N MET A 94 -1.33 -6.98 -17.91
CA MET A 94 -2.28 -7.64 -17.00
C MET A 94 -2.65 -6.76 -15.81
N LEU A 95 -1.68 -6.06 -15.22
CA LEU A 95 -1.91 -5.08 -14.17
C LEU A 95 -2.86 -3.97 -14.65
N ALA A 96 -2.63 -3.43 -15.86
CA ALA A 96 -3.49 -2.41 -16.45
C ALA A 96 -4.90 -2.96 -16.76
N LYS A 97 -5.00 -4.17 -17.33
CA LYS A 97 -6.28 -4.83 -17.65
C LYS A 97 -7.19 -4.98 -16.44
N TYR A 98 -6.62 -5.31 -15.28
CA TYR A 98 -7.35 -5.48 -14.02
C TYR A 98 -7.40 -4.19 -13.18
N ASP A 99 -6.93 -3.06 -13.71
CA ASP A 99 -6.82 -1.78 -12.98
C ASP A 99 -6.16 -1.95 -11.60
N ILE A 100 -4.96 -2.54 -11.60
CA ILE A 100 -4.19 -2.81 -10.39
C ILE A 100 -3.01 -1.86 -10.35
N THR A 101 -2.83 -1.20 -9.21
CA THR A 101 -1.69 -0.33 -8.93
C THR A 101 -0.51 -1.17 -8.42
N GLN A 102 0.68 -0.92 -8.96
CA GLN A 102 1.91 -1.63 -8.57
C GLN A 102 2.82 -0.75 -7.70
N ALA A 103 3.35 -1.31 -6.62
CA ALA A 103 4.45 -0.66 -5.91
C ALA A 103 5.76 -0.81 -6.70
N VAL A 104 6.42 0.31 -7.01
CA VAL A 104 7.78 0.34 -7.59
C VAL A 104 8.78 0.69 -6.50
N GLN A 105 9.91 -0.01 -6.48
CA GLN A 105 10.86 -0.01 -5.37
C GLN A 105 12.24 0.53 -5.77
N ASP A 106 12.48 0.72 -7.05
CA ASP A 106 13.69 1.28 -7.65
C ASP A 106 13.39 1.81 -9.07
N GLU A 107 14.32 2.63 -9.59
CA GLU A 107 14.20 3.25 -10.90
C GLU A 107 14.25 2.22 -12.04
N ARG A 108 15.08 1.18 -11.92
CA ARG A 108 15.20 0.12 -12.94
C ARG A 108 13.87 -0.62 -13.12
N THR A 109 13.24 -1.03 -12.03
CA THR A 109 11.92 -1.68 -12.05
C THR A 109 10.86 -0.76 -12.68
N ALA A 110 10.88 0.54 -12.34
CA ALA A 110 9.97 1.52 -12.93
C ALA A 110 10.17 1.66 -14.45
N LEU A 111 11.43 1.73 -14.92
CA LEU A 111 11.78 1.78 -16.35
C LEU A 111 11.27 0.53 -17.10
N GLU A 112 11.48 -0.66 -16.57
CA GLU A 112 11.00 -1.89 -17.19
C GLU A 112 9.46 -1.96 -17.23
N PHE A 113 8.75 -1.57 -16.16
CA PHE A 113 7.29 -1.45 -16.21
C PHE A 113 6.84 -0.46 -17.29
N GLY A 114 7.48 0.72 -17.37
CA GLY A 114 7.19 1.72 -18.39
C GLY A 114 7.39 1.17 -19.80
N ARG A 115 8.49 0.46 -20.04
CA ARG A 115 8.78 -0.18 -21.32
C ARG A 115 7.70 -1.20 -21.72
N TYR A 116 7.37 -2.16 -20.85
CA TYR A 116 6.35 -3.16 -21.13
C TYR A 116 4.95 -2.56 -21.30
N ALA A 117 4.62 -1.55 -20.50
CA ALA A 117 3.33 -0.85 -20.62
C ALA A 117 3.23 -0.10 -21.96
N ALA A 118 4.29 0.61 -22.35
CA ALA A 118 4.33 1.32 -23.63
C ALA A 118 4.27 0.37 -24.83
N GLU A 119 4.99 -0.76 -24.79
CA GLU A 119 4.93 -1.81 -25.81
C GLU A 119 3.52 -2.40 -25.97
N ALA A 120 2.80 -2.54 -24.85
CA ALA A 120 1.41 -3.02 -24.83
C ALA A 120 0.37 -1.92 -25.14
N GLY A 121 0.78 -0.65 -25.28
CA GLY A 121 -0.12 0.48 -25.50
C GLY A 121 -1.03 0.80 -24.30
N VAL A 122 -0.58 0.49 -23.08
CA VAL A 122 -1.32 0.74 -21.84
C VAL A 122 -0.57 1.72 -20.93
N ASN A 123 -1.25 2.22 -19.90
CA ASN A 123 -0.63 3.01 -18.83
C ASN A 123 -0.88 2.35 -17.48
N LEU A 124 0.18 2.21 -16.68
CA LEU A 124 0.14 1.57 -15.37
C LEU A 124 0.21 2.60 -14.25
N ASN A 125 -0.72 2.54 -13.31
CA ASN A 125 -0.65 3.32 -12.09
C ASN A 125 0.36 2.69 -11.12
N VAL A 126 1.24 3.53 -10.56
CA VAL A 126 2.25 3.07 -9.61
C VAL A 126 2.26 3.89 -8.32
N HIS A 127 2.59 3.24 -7.20
CA HIS A 127 3.02 3.91 -5.98
C HIS A 127 4.50 3.67 -5.78
N VAL A 128 5.27 4.76 -5.59
CA VAL A 128 6.71 4.66 -5.32
C VAL A 128 6.91 4.34 -3.85
N LYS A 129 7.67 3.27 -3.58
CA LYS A 129 8.08 2.92 -2.23
C LYS A 129 9.45 3.47 -1.93
N ILE A 130 9.59 4.17 -0.81
CA ILE A 130 10.88 4.62 -0.28
C ILE A 130 11.23 3.87 1.01
N ASP A 131 12.50 3.60 1.18
CA ASP A 131 13.05 2.96 2.38
C ASP A 131 13.68 4.02 3.29
N THR A 132 12.90 4.40 4.29
CA THR A 132 13.29 5.42 5.26
C THR A 132 13.95 4.86 6.52
N GLY A 133 14.19 3.52 6.56
CA GLY A 133 14.81 2.86 7.71
C GLY A 133 14.25 1.47 8.04
N MET A 134 13.29 0.94 7.25
CA MET A 134 12.85 -0.46 7.38
C MET A 134 13.90 -1.44 6.85
N SER A 135 14.76 -1.01 5.93
CA SER A 135 15.88 -1.77 5.34
C SER A 135 15.44 -3.09 4.70
N ARG A 136 14.29 -3.06 4.01
CA ARG A 136 13.73 -4.24 3.36
C ARG A 136 13.60 -4.07 1.85
N THR A 137 12.88 -3.05 1.40
CA THR A 137 12.65 -2.73 -0.02
C THR A 137 12.28 -1.25 -0.15
N GLY A 138 12.62 -0.64 -1.28
CA GLY A 138 12.30 0.76 -1.60
C GLY A 138 13.53 1.55 -2.02
N ILE A 139 13.32 2.72 -2.61
CA ILE A 139 14.39 3.67 -2.91
C ILE A 139 15.00 4.14 -1.59
N PHE A 140 16.31 3.98 -1.44
CA PHE A 140 17.02 4.30 -0.21
C PHE A 140 16.91 5.81 0.11
N ALA A 141 16.39 6.11 1.31
CA ALA A 141 16.12 7.48 1.78
C ALA A 141 16.41 7.61 3.28
N GLN A 142 17.56 7.10 3.74
CA GLN A 142 17.95 7.10 5.15
C GLN A 142 18.97 8.22 5.40
N GLY A 143 18.52 9.28 6.06
CA GLY A 143 19.26 10.53 6.25
C GLY A 143 18.96 11.57 5.16
N GLU A 144 19.30 12.82 5.44
CA GLU A 144 18.91 13.98 4.61
C GLU A 144 19.45 13.89 3.18
N GLU A 145 20.74 13.60 3.02
CA GLU A 145 21.38 13.49 1.72
C GLU A 145 20.72 12.38 0.86
N ALA A 146 20.53 11.19 1.44
CA ALA A 146 19.89 10.08 0.75
C ALA A 146 18.42 10.37 0.42
N ALA A 147 17.71 11.08 1.29
CA ALA A 147 16.32 11.48 1.06
C ALA A 147 16.21 12.46 -0.12
N LEU A 148 17.14 13.42 -0.25
CA LEU A 148 17.19 14.34 -1.40
C LEU A 148 17.54 13.58 -2.69
N ALA A 149 18.51 12.67 -2.65
CA ALA A 149 18.84 11.82 -3.80
C ALA A 149 17.67 10.91 -4.22
N ALA A 150 16.89 10.42 -3.24
CA ALA A 150 15.65 9.67 -3.52
C ALA A 150 14.61 10.53 -4.22
N ALA A 151 14.45 11.81 -3.85
CA ALA A 151 13.56 12.73 -4.53
C ALA A 151 13.96 12.94 -6.01
N ASP A 152 15.24 13.07 -6.31
CA ASP A 152 15.74 13.18 -7.69
C ASP A 152 15.49 11.89 -8.48
N THR A 153 15.63 10.73 -7.86
CA THR A 153 15.28 9.44 -8.46
C THR A 153 13.79 9.37 -8.79
N ILE A 154 12.93 9.80 -7.86
CA ILE A 154 11.48 9.80 -8.05
C ILE A 154 11.08 10.79 -9.16
N GLU A 155 11.71 11.95 -9.25
CA GLU A 155 11.50 12.90 -10.35
C GLU A 155 11.78 12.23 -11.72
N ARG A 156 12.84 11.43 -11.84
CA ARG A 156 13.11 10.67 -13.08
C ARG A 156 12.01 9.63 -13.34
N ILE A 157 11.49 8.97 -12.30
CA ILE A 157 10.37 8.02 -12.42
C ILE A 157 9.10 8.70 -12.93
N TYR A 158 8.80 9.94 -12.53
CA TYR A 158 7.67 10.70 -13.06
C TYR A 158 7.71 10.91 -14.58
N ASN A 159 8.91 10.91 -15.16
CA ASN A 159 9.11 11.14 -16.60
C ASN A 159 9.13 9.85 -17.43
N ILE A 160 8.92 8.68 -16.84
CA ILE A 160 8.92 7.39 -17.54
C ILE A 160 7.59 7.21 -18.29
N PRO A 161 7.61 7.06 -19.64
CA PRO A 161 6.42 6.75 -20.41
C PRO A 161 5.78 5.41 -19.99
N GLY A 162 4.45 5.29 -20.10
CA GLY A 162 3.73 4.05 -19.80
C GLY A 162 3.42 3.82 -18.33
N ILE A 163 3.91 4.66 -17.41
CA ILE A 163 3.53 4.64 -16.00
C ILE A 163 3.04 6.01 -15.51
N THR A 164 2.21 6.00 -14.48
CA THR A 164 1.75 7.22 -13.79
C THR A 164 1.97 7.05 -12.29
N VAL A 165 2.76 7.94 -11.69
CA VAL A 165 2.98 7.96 -10.23
C VAL A 165 1.75 8.55 -9.55
N LYS A 166 0.94 7.69 -8.89
CA LYS A 166 -0.25 8.07 -8.15
C LYS A 166 0.01 8.23 -6.66
N GLY A 167 1.01 7.55 -6.13
CA GLY A 167 1.28 7.62 -4.70
C GLY A 167 2.73 7.39 -4.33
N MET A 168 3.03 7.69 -3.06
CA MET A 168 4.34 7.42 -2.46
C MET A 168 4.14 6.92 -1.04
N PHE A 169 4.94 5.92 -0.64
CA PHE A 169 4.82 5.37 0.71
C PHE A 169 6.14 4.86 1.30
N THR A 170 6.15 4.78 2.62
CA THR A 170 7.15 4.07 3.39
C THR A 170 6.51 3.06 4.35
N HIS A 171 7.31 2.35 5.12
CA HIS A 171 6.85 1.45 6.18
C HIS A 171 7.72 1.64 7.42
N PHE A 172 7.07 1.91 8.55
CA PHE A 172 7.76 2.01 9.84
C PHE A 172 8.13 0.63 10.36
N SER A 173 9.33 0.52 10.92
CA SER A 173 9.87 -0.74 11.41
C SER A 173 9.48 -1.04 12.86
N VAL A 174 9.35 0.00 13.70
CA VAL A 174 9.26 -0.11 15.17
C VAL A 174 8.17 0.81 15.77
N ALA A 175 7.17 1.22 14.97
CA ALA A 175 6.10 2.10 15.44
C ALA A 175 5.21 1.49 16.54
N ASP A 176 5.37 0.22 16.86
CA ASP A 176 4.73 -0.53 17.94
C ASP A 176 5.59 -0.61 19.21
N THR A 177 6.77 0.01 19.20
CA THR A 177 7.74 -0.06 20.29
C THR A 177 7.98 1.34 20.86
N PRO A 178 7.31 1.76 21.95
CA PRO A 178 7.40 3.13 22.47
C PRO A 178 8.83 3.61 22.82
N SER A 179 9.72 2.69 23.19
CA SER A 179 11.15 3.03 23.43
C SER A 179 11.89 3.42 22.16
N GLU A 180 11.31 3.17 20.97
CA GLU A 180 11.89 3.44 19.65
C GLU A 180 11.16 4.54 18.89
N ASP A 181 10.37 5.36 19.59
CA ASP A 181 9.62 6.49 19.01
C ASP A 181 10.54 7.47 18.27
N GLU A 182 11.77 7.69 18.79
CA GLU A 182 12.78 8.54 18.12
C GLU A 182 13.17 7.99 16.75
N TYR A 183 13.28 6.67 16.63
CA TYR A 183 13.58 6.03 15.34
C TYR A 183 12.40 6.15 14.37
N THR A 184 11.18 5.97 14.85
CA THR A 184 9.95 6.16 14.06
C THR A 184 9.85 7.61 13.57
N ALA A 185 10.12 8.59 14.45
CA ALA A 185 10.17 10.00 14.10
C ALA A 185 11.26 10.31 13.06
N TRP A 186 12.44 9.69 13.18
CA TRP A 186 13.52 9.81 12.20
C TRP A 186 13.12 9.21 10.84
N GLN A 187 12.47 8.03 10.80
CA GLN A 187 11.93 7.48 9.57
C GLN A 187 10.91 8.43 8.91
N PHE A 188 10.03 9.02 9.71
CA PHE A 188 9.04 9.98 9.22
C PHE A 188 9.68 11.28 8.72
N LYS A 189 10.72 11.77 9.39
CA LYS A 189 11.52 12.91 8.92
C LYS A 189 12.15 12.64 7.56
N ASN A 190 12.74 11.46 7.36
CA ASN A 190 13.29 11.06 6.06
C ASN A 190 12.19 11.08 4.97
N TYR A 191 11.00 10.52 5.27
CA TYR A 191 9.85 10.54 4.37
C TYR A 191 9.45 11.98 4.00
N THR A 192 9.29 12.84 4.99
CA THR A 192 8.84 14.22 4.76
C THR A 192 9.89 15.06 4.04
N THR A 193 11.19 14.77 4.20
CA THR A 193 12.26 15.39 3.40
C THR A 193 12.07 15.08 1.90
N VAL A 194 11.84 13.82 1.53
CA VAL A 194 11.55 13.44 0.15
C VAL A 194 10.28 14.14 -0.34
N LEU A 195 9.20 14.10 0.45
CA LEU A 195 7.91 14.69 0.07
C LEU A 195 8.02 16.20 -0.15
N ASN A 196 8.73 16.92 0.72
CA ASN A 196 8.94 18.36 0.60
C ASN A 196 9.76 18.72 -0.64
N ALA A 197 10.82 17.96 -0.93
CA ALA A 197 11.65 18.15 -2.13
C ALA A 197 10.82 17.95 -3.41
N LEU A 198 9.99 16.91 -3.49
CA LEU A 198 9.08 16.69 -4.61
C LEU A 198 8.01 17.78 -4.72
N THR A 199 7.45 18.21 -3.59
CA THR A 199 6.44 19.28 -3.56
C THR A 199 7.01 20.59 -4.08
N ALA A 200 8.25 20.94 -3.70
CA ALA A 200 8.93 22.13 -4.22
C ALA A 200 9.14 22.10 -5.75
N LYS A 201 9.22 20.91 -6.33
CA LYS A 201 9.31 20.68 -7.79
C LYS A 201 7.93 20.58 -8.45
N GLY A 202 6.81 20.71 -7.72
CA GLY A 202 5.44 20.53 -8.24
C GLY A 202 5.08 19.06 -8.52
N LEU A 203 5.82 18.11 -7.97
CA LEU A 203 5.68 16.66 -8.20
C LEU A 203 5.11 15.90 -7.00
N ARG A 204 4.36 16.59 -6.11
CA ARG A 204 3.73 15.89 -4.98
C ARG A 204 2.78 14.79 -5.47
N PRO A 205 2.95 13.52 -5.04
CA PRO A 205 2.01 12.46 -5.39
C PRO A 205 0.59 12.73 -4.87
N GLU A 206 -0.42 12.22 -5.59
CA GLU A 206 -1.82 12.39 -5.20
C GLU A 206 -2.14 11.76 -3.84
N VAL A 207 -1.47 10.63 -3.50
CA VAL A 207 -1.70 9.90 -2.26
C VAL A 207 -0.37 9.58 -1.58
N CYS A 208 -0.13 10.20 -0.43
CA CYS A 208 1.05 9.97 0.40
C CYS A 208 0.65 9.18 1.65
N HIS A 209 1.37 8.08 1.96
CA HIS A 209 1.02 7.24 3.10
C HIS A 209 2.23 6.63 3.81
N ALA A 210 2.29 6.75 5.14
CA ALA A 210 3.37 6.23 5.98
C ALA A 210 2.85 5.24 7.05
N SER A 211 1.72 5.57 7.71
CA SER A 211 1.20 4.82 8.85
C SER A 211 0.84 3.38 8.52
N ASN A 212 1.40 2.46 9.29
CA ASN A 212 0.96 1.07 9.44
C ASN A 212 -0.02 0.96 10.62
N SER A 213 -0.43 -0.24 11.02
CA SER A 213 -1.35 -0.48 12.13
C SER A 213 -0.93 0.21 13.42
N ALA A 214 0.32 0.10 13.83
CA ALA A 214 0.83 0.72 15.04
C ALA A 214 0.81 2.26 14.94
N ALA A 215 1.27 2.80 13.81
CA ALA A 215 1.29 4.25 13.61
C ALA A 215 -0.13 4.86 13.50
N ILE A 216 -1.15 4.09 13.11
CA ILE A 216 -2.55 4.54 13.19
C ILE A 216 -2.92 4.87 14.63
N LEU A 217 -2.44 4.09 15.59
CA LEU A 217 -2.79 4.22 17.01
C LEU A 217 -1.90 5.23 17.75
N ALA A 218 -0.59 5.26 17.43
CA ALA A 218 0.42 5.95 18.24
C ALA A 218 0.99 7.22 17.59
N HIS A 219 0.95 7.36 16.25
CA HIS A 219 1.64 8.43 15.52
C HIS A 219 0.69 9.21 14.59
N PRO A 220 -0.24 10.02 15.14
CA PRO A 220 -1.23 10.74 14.33
C PRO A 220 -0.60 11.75 13.35
N GLU A 221 0.58 12.28 13.63
CA GLU A 221 1.34 13.16 12.74
C GLU A 221 1.74 12.50 11.42
N ALA A 222 1.82 11.14 11.39
CA ALA A 222 2.22 10.37 10.23
C ALA A 222 1.04 9.86 9.36
N HIS A 223 -0.20 10.23 9.67
CA HIS A 223 -1.38 9.73 8.94
C HIS A 223 -1.41 10.19 7.47
N LEU A 224 -0.91 11.40 7.16
CA LEU A 224 -0.84 11.97 5.81
C LEU A 224 -2.20 11.96 5.08
N ASP A 225 -2.23 11.46 3.82
CA ASP A 225 -3.46 11.38 3.01
C ASP A 225 -4.22 10.06 3.24
N MET A 226 -3.51 8.98 3.61
CA MET A 226 -4.07 7.65 3.76
C MET A 226 -3.31 6.84 4.82
N VAL A 227 -4.05 6.07 5.62
CA VAL A 227 -3.49 5.11 6.58
C VAL A 227 -3.65 3.68 6.07
N ARG A 228 -2.73 2.78 6.46
CA ARG A 228 -2.74 1.37 6.05
C ARG A 228 -3.03 0.47 7.24
N GLU A 229 -4.27 0.06 7.31
CA GLU A 229 -4.75 -0.85 8.34
C GLU A 229 -4.43 -2.30 7.95
N GLY A 230 -3.56 -2.91 8.72
CA GLY A 230 -3.12 -4.29 8.54
C GLY A 230 -3.57 -5.16 9.70
N ILE A 231 -2.63 -5.55 10.56
CA ILE A 231 -2.90 -6.55 11.60
C ILE A 231 -4.01 -6.15 12.57
N ILE A 232 -4.14 -4.88 12.95
CA ILE A 232 -5.20 -4.41 13.86
C ILE A 232 -6.61 -4.58 13.28
N LEU A 233 -6.74 -4.79 11.97
CA LEU A 233 -8.03 -5.10 11.35
C LEU A 233 -8.56 -6.46 11.79
N TYR A 234 -7.67 -7.36 12.15
CA TYR A 234 -7.98 -8.76 12.48
C TYR A 234 -7.90 -9.08 14.00
N GLY A 235 -7.43 -8.17 14.82
CA GLY A 235 -7.28 -8.30 16.26
C GLY A 235 -5.86 -8.31 16.77
#